data_d84b68d6a9eab7b63a88f2af64ac3fae
#
_entry.id   d84b68d6a9eab7b63a88f2af64ac3fae
#
_cell.length_a   1.000
_cell.length_b   1.000
_cell.length_c   1.000
_cell.angle_alpha   90.00
_cell.angle_beta   90.00
_cell.angle_gamma   90.00
#
_symmetry.space_group_name_H-M   'P 1'
#
loop_
_entity.id
_entity.type
_entity.pdbx_description
1 polymer ?
#
loop_
_entity_poly.entity_id
_entity_poly.type
_entity_poly.pdbx_seq_one_letter_code
_entity_poly.pdbx_strand_id
1 'polypeptide(L)'
;MRKKNFILMGLSLILLSADAYAMHIMEGYLPKEWCLIWGLISLPFIILGIRKIAKDSDSNEKKVLLALAGGFIFVLSAMKIPSVVGSCSHPTGTGLGAILFGPLQTSVLGLIVLIFQALLLAHGGLTT
;
A
#
# COMPACT_ATOMS: atom_id res chain seq x y z
N MET A 1 -36.51 19.37 -2.09
CA MET A 1 -35.75 19.00 -0.87
C MET A 1 -34.61 18.01 -1.11
N ARG A 2 -34.71 17.08 -2.07
CA ARG A 2 -33.67 16.02 -2.29
C ARG A 2 -32.28 16.51 -2.73
N LYS A 3 -32.18 17.47 -3.64
CA LYS A 3 -30.87 17.94 -4.17
C LYS A 3 -30.00 18.65 -3.14
N LYS A 4 -30.59 19.47 -2.26
CA LYS A 4 -29.86 20.15 -1.17
C LYS A 4 -29.26 19.17 -0.17
N ASN A 5 -29.97 18.10 0.16
CA ASN A 5 -29.49 17.09 1.12
C ASN A 5 -28.32 16.27 0.53
N PHE A 6 -28.33 16.01 -0.79
CA PHE A 6 -27.20 15.35 -1.46
C PHE A 6 -25.94 16.23 -1.49
N ILE A 7 -26.11 17.54 -1.72
CA ILE A 7 -24.99 18.49 -1.71
C ILE A 7 -24.43 18.65 -0.29
N LEU A 8 -25.29 18.76 0.73
CA LEU A 8 -24.85 18.79 2.13
C LEU A 8 -24.14 17.50 2.55
N MET A 9 -24.66 16.33 2.13
CA MET A 9 -24.04 15.04 2.41
C MET A 9 -22.70 14.88 1.71
N GLY A 10 -22.59 15.35 0.46
CA GLY A 10 -21.31 15.39 -0.27
C GLY A 10 -20.32 16.35 0.36
N LEU A 11 -20.76 17.53 0.80
CA LEU A 11 -19.91 18.51 1.47
C LEU A 11 -19.45 18.02 2.85
N SER A 12 -20.31 17.34 3.61
CA SER A 12 -19.94 16.73 4.89
C SER A 12 -18.96 15.58 4.73
N LEU A 13 -19.08 14.78 3.66
CA LEU A 13 -18.09 13.73 3.35
C LEU A 13 -16.72 14.32 3.01
N ILE A 14 -16.68 15.43 2.27
CA ILE A 14 -15.43 16.12 1.91
C ILE A 14 -14.80 16.78 3.15
N LEU A 15 -15.60 17.34 4.06
CA LEU A 15 -15.11 17.95 5.29
C LEU A 15 -14.64 16.91 6.33
N LEU A 16 -15.21 15.71 6.33
CA LEU A 16 -14.78 14.59 7.18
C LEU A 16 -13.49 13.90 6.68
N SER A 17 -13.10 14.13 5.42
CA SER A 17 -11.87 13.56 4.85
C SER A 17 -10.60 14.38 5.12
N ALA A 18 -10.72 15.51 5.82
CA ALA A 18 -9.62 16.49 5.93
C ALA A 18 -8.46 16.07 6.85
N ASP A 19 -8.64 15.14 7.78
CA ASP A 19 -7.66 14.89 8.85
C ASP A 19 -7.24 13.43 9.07
N ALA A 20 -7.36 12.56 8.07
CA ALA A 20 -6.77 11.23 8.17
C ALA A 20 -5.28 11.27 7.82
N TYR A 21 -4.49 11.91 8.69
CA TYR A 21 -3.03 11.82 8.62
C TYR A 21 -2.58 10.43 9.06
N ALA A 22 -1.64 9.85 8.31
CA ALA A 22 -0.90 8.65 8.61
C ALA A 22 -1.61 7.30 8.37
N MET A 23 -1.60 6.88 7.14
CA MET A 23 -1.76 5.49 6.74
C MET A 23 -0.51 4.65 7.06
N HIS A 24 0.65 5.25 6.91
CA HIS A 24 1.97 4.69 7.15
C HIS A 24 2.76 5.61 8.07
N ILE A 25 3.86 5.10 8.60
CA ILE A 25 4.77 5.90 9.42
C ILE A 25 5.29 7.06 8.57
N MET A 26 5.17 8.28 9.09
CA MET A 26 5.62 9.48 8.38
C MET A 26 7.14 9.53 8.31
N GLU A 27 7.65 10.20 7.27
CA GLU A 27 9.09 10.45 7.10
C GLU A 27 9.69 11.06 8.36
N GLY A 28 10.80 10.47 8.84
CA GLY A 28 11.52 10.93 10.01
C GLY A 28 10.90 10.58 11.37
N TYR A 29 9.78 9.88 11.40
CA TYR A 29 9.16 9.46 12.67
C TYR A 29 9.92 8.33 13.35
N LEU A 30 10.45 7.40 12.58
CA LEU A 30 11.24 6.28 13.09
C LEU A 30 12.73 6.66 13.19
N PRO A 31 13.44 6.40 14.30
CA PRO A 31 14.89 6.60 14.38
C PRO A 31 15.62 5.81 13.30
N LYS A 32 16.67 6.40 12.74
CA LYS A 32 17.42 5.85 11.59
C LYS A 32 17.97 4.45 11.84
N GLU A 33 18.33 4.16 13.08
CA GLU A 33 18.84 2.84 13.49
C GLU A 33 17.80 1.75 13.27
N TRP A 34 16.54 2.01 13.62
CA TRP A 34 15.45 1.08 13.43
C TRP A 34 15.07 0.90 11.96
N CYS A 35 15.15 1.99 11.17
CA CYS A 35 14.96 1.90 9.72
C CYS A 35 15.99 0.97 9.09
N LEU A 36 17.25 1.07 9.48
CA LEU A 36 18.34 0.20 9.01
C LEU A 36 18.11 -1.26 9.43
N ILE A 37 17.77 -1.50 10.70
CA ILE A 37 17.54 -2.85 11.21
C ILE A 37 16.41 -3.54 10.46
N TRP A 38 15.26 -2.89 10.34
CA TRP A 38 14.11 -3.45 9.62
C TRP A 38 14.36 -3.59 8.13
N GLY A 39 15.07 -2.63 7.53
CA GLY A 39 15.54 -2.72 6.16
C GLY A 39 16.41 -3.94 5.91
N LEU A 40 17.41 -4.20 6.78
CA LEU A 40 18.29 -5.37 6.70
C LEU A 40 17.52 -6.69 6.88
N ILE A 41 16.55 -6.74 7.79
CA ILE A 41 15.70 -7.92 8.00
C ILE A 41 14.83 -8.21 6.77
N SER A 42 14.33 -7.18 6.09
CA SER A 42 13.48 -7.33 4.90
C SER A 42 14.24 -7.72 3.63
N LEU A 43 15.51 -7.35 3.53
CA LEU A 43 16.35 -7.60 2.34
C LEU A 43 16.35 -9.06 1.85
N PRO A 44 16.55 -10.09 2.70
CA PRO A 44 16.55 -11.48 2.23
C PRO A 44 15.23 -11.89 1.61
N PHE A 45 14.09 -11.44 2.16
CA PHE A 45 12.77 -11.74 1.61
C PHE A 45 12.57 -11.09 0.24
N ILE A 46 13.02 -9.85 0.08
CA ILE A 46 12.96 -9.12 -1.18
C ILE A 46 13.85 -9.79 -2.24
N ILE A 47 15.09 -10.13 -1.90
CA ILE A 47 16.03 -10.79 -2.83
C ILE A 47 15.48 -12.15 -3.28
N LEU A 48 14.98 -12.95 -2.34
CA LEU A 48 14.37 -14.24 -2.66
C LEU A 48 13.09 -14.07 -3.49
N GLY A 49 12.30 -13.04 -3.20
CA GLY A 49 11.10 -12.69 -3.97
C GLY A 49 11.43 -12.30 -5.41
N ILE A 50 12.43 -11.46 -5.63
CA ILE A 50 12.89 -11.08 -6.98
C ILE A 50 13.37 -12.30 -7.76
N ARG A 51 14.18 -13.15 -7.12
CA ARG A 51 14.66 -14.40 -7.75
C ARG A 51 13.50 -15.32 -8.12
N LYS A 52 12.50 -15.43 -7.24
CA LYS A 52 11.33 -16.24 -7.48
C LYS A 52 10.48 -15.67 -8.62
N ILE A 53 10.25 -14.35 -8.67
CA ILE A 53 9.56 -13.68 -9.78
C ILE A 53 10.31 -13.95 -11.10
N ALA A 54 11.63 -13.77 -11.12
CA ALA A 54 12.44 -14.01 -12.31
C ALA A 54 12.35 -15.45 -12.80
N LYS A 55 12.26 -16.43 -11.89
CA LYS A 55 12.14 -17.86 -12.23
C LYS A 55 10.73 -18.25 -12.69
N ASP A 56 9.71 -17.72 -12.02
CA ASP A 56 8.31 -18.14 -12.23
C ASP A 56 7.62 -17.34 -13.36
N SER A 57 8.22 -16.24 -13.84
CA SER A 57 7.64 -15.34 -14.84
C SER A 57 8.09 -15.70 -16.28
N ASP A 58 8.03 -16.97 -16.65
CA ASP A 58 8.43 -17.44 -17.98
C ASP A 58 7.45 -17.02 -19.09
N SER A 59 6.18 -16.79 -18.76
CA SER A 59 5.15 -16.39 -19.73
C SER A 59 4.76 -14.92 -19.56
N ASN A 60 4.39 -14.27 -20.65
CA ASN A 60 3.86 -12.90 -20.63
C ASN A 60 2.57 -12.79 -19.81
N GLU A 61 1.74 -13.83 -19.82
CA GLU A 61 0.51 -13.87 -19.03
C GLU A 61 0.78 -13.76 -17.53
N LYS A 62 1.76 -14.51 -17.02
CA LYS A 62 2.15 -14.43 -15.59
C LYS A 62 2.69 -13.07 -15.21
N LYS A 63 3.47 -12.42 -16.09
CA LYS A 63 3.97 -11.06 -15.88
C LYS A 63 2.83 -10.05 -15.80
N VAL A 64 1.86 -10.14 -16.73
CA VAL A 64 0.68 -9.27 -16.74
C VAL A 64 -0.17 -9.50 -15.47
N LEU A 65 -0.36 -10.75 -15.07
CA LEU A 65 -1.14 -11.07 -13.87
C LEU A 65 -0.48 -10.53 -12.61
N LEU A 66 0.85 -10.63 -12.52
CA LEU A 66 1.63 -10.08 -11.41
C LEU A 66 1.55 -8.55 -11.37
N ALA A 67 1.63 -7.89 -12.53
CA ALA A 67 1.49 -6.44 -12.65
C ALA A 67 0.07 -5.97 -12.25
N LEU A 68 -0.97 -6.68 -12.70
CA LEU A 68 -2.35 -6.41 -12.31
C LEU A 68 -2.56 -6.58 -10.81
N ALA A 69 -1.97 -7.62 -10.21
CA ALA A 69 -2.04 -7.82 -8.76
C ALA A 69 -1.35 -6.67 -8.01
N GLY A 70 -0.19 -6.20 -8.47
CA GLY A 70 0.47 -5.01 -7.92
C GLY A 70 -0.40 -3.76 -8.01
N GLY A 71 -1.02 -3.51 -9.15
CA GLY A 71 -1.97 -2.41 -9.35
C GLY A 71 -3.19 -2.53 -8.43
N PHE A 72 -3.73 -3.72 -8.26
CA PHE A 72 -4.84 -3.99 -7.35
C PHE A 72 -4.47 -3.72 -5.88
N ILE A 73 -3.30 -4.20 -5.43
CA ILE A 73 -2.77 -3.93 -4.10
C ILE A 73 -2.59 -2.41 -3.90
N PHE A 74 -2.06 -1.71 -4.91
CA PHE A 74 -1.87 -0.26 -4.85
C PHE A 74 -3.20 0.48 -4.67
N VAL A 75 -4.20 0.17 -5.49
CA VAL A 75 -5.53 0.82 -5.42
C VAL A 75 -6.20 0.54 -4.08
N LEU A 76 -6.23 -0.72 -3.64
CA LEU A 76 -6.86 -1.07 -2.36
C LEU A 76 -6.16 -0.40 -1.18
N SER A 77 -4.83 -0.41 -1.16
CA SER A 77 -4.08 0.21 -0.06
C SER A 77 -4.12 1.75 -0.11
N ALA A 78 -4.42 2.36 -1.25
CA ALA A 78 -4.65 3.79 -1.37
C ALA A 78 -6.05 4.22 -0.89
N MET A 79 -7.02 3.29 -0.84
CA MET A 79 -8.37 3.58 -0.35
C MET A 79 -8.36 3.79 1.16
N LYS A 80 -8.82 4.96 1.59
CA LYS A 80 -8.99 5.29 3.00
C LYS A 80 -10.45 5.11 3.40
N ILE A 81 -10.71 4.21 4.33
CA ILE A 81 -12.02 4.04 4.93
C ILE A 81 -11.99 4.75 6.28
N PRO A 82 -12.72 5.86 6.46
CA PRO A 82 -12.75 6.55 7.74
C PRO A 82 -13.30 5.62 8.83
N SER A 83 -12.59 5.55 9.93
CA SER A 83 -12.97 4.78 11.10
C SER A 83 -13.31 5.71 12.26
N VAL A 84 -13.84 5.13 13.32
CA VAL A 84 -14.21 5.89 14.52
C VAL A 84 -12.98 6.53 15.16
N VAL A 85 -13.13 7.75 15.70
CA VAL A 85 -12.07 8.47 16.46
C VAL A 85 -10.89 8.95 15.59
N GLY A 86 -11.14 9.35 14.33
CA GLY A 86 -10.09 9.96 13.49
C GLY A 86 -9.03 8.99 12.95
N SER A 87 -9.23 7.68 13.14
CA SER A 87 -8.41 6.66 12.50
C SER A 87 -8.91 6.32 11.10
N CYS A 88 -8.09 5.68 10.30
CA CYS A 88 -8.51 5.14 9.01
C CYS A 88 -8.08 3.67 8.89
N SER A 89 -8.90 2.91 8.18
CA SER A 89 -8.63 1.52 7.83
C SER A 89 -8.52 1.40 6.31
N HIS A 90 -7.69 0.47 5.84
CA HIS A 90 -7.60 0.17 4.42
C HIS A 90 -7.46 -1.32 4.18
N PRO A 91 -8.11 -1.82 3.14
CA PRO A 91 -7.87 -3.16 2.67
C PRO A 91 -6.54 -3.16 1.91
N THR A 92 -5.51 -3.78 2.46
CA THR A 92 -4.17 -3.75 1.84
C THR A 92 -4.05 -4.60 0.57
N GLY A 93 -4.93 -5.58 0.38
CA GLY A 93 -4.86 -6.51 -0.75
C GLY A 93 -3.67 -7.48 -0.75
N THR A 94 -2.69 -7.28 0.14
CA THR A 94 -1.49 -8.12 0.23
C THR A 94 -1.80 -9.56 0.61
N GLY A 95 -2.84 -9.79 1.42
CA GLY A 95 -3.31 -11.13 1.76
C GLY A 95 -3.73 -11.93 0.53
N LEU A 96 -4.49 -11.32 -0.38
CA LEU A 96 -4.87 -11.95 -1.64
C LEU A 96 -3.65 -12.20 -2.53
N GLY A 97 -2.74 -11.23 -2.64
CA GLY A 97 -1.48 -11.40 -3.36
C GLY A 97 -0.66 -12.59 -2.82
N ALA A 98 -0.58 -12.74 -1.50
CA ALA A 98 0.15 -13.83 -0.88
C ALA A 98 -0.48 -15.21 -1.14
N ILE A 99 -1.81 -15.28 -1.25
CA ILE A 99 -2.54 -16.53 -1.60
C ILE A 99 -2.29 -16.90 -3.06
N LEU A 100 -2.34 -15.91 -3.98
CA LEU A 100 -2.24 -16.17 -5.42
C LEU A 100 -0.79 -16.43 -5.88
N PHE A 101 0.18 -15.68 -5.39
CA PHE A 101 1.57 -15.71 -5.86
C PHE A 101 2.57 -16.20 -4.81
N GLY A 102 2.13 -16.31 -3.58
CA GLY A 102 2.98 -16.65 -2.44
C GLY A 102 3.61 -15.42 -1.77
N PRO A 103 4.07 -15.58 -0.51
CA PRO A 103 4.50 -14.46 0.32
C PRO A 103 5.75 -13.74 -0.19
N LEU A 104 6.69 -14.47 -0.80
CA LEU A 104 7.95 -13.88 -1.31
C LEU A 104 7.71 -12.95 -2.51
N GLN A 105 6.86 -13.33 -3.44
CA GLN A 105 6.53 -12.48 -4.58
C GLN A 105 5.71 -11.27 -4.15
N THR A 106 4.78 -11.47 -3.21
CA THR A 106 3.96 -10.41 -2.65
C THR A 106 4.76 -9.41 -1.83
N SER A 107 5.84 -9.83 -1.15
CA SER A 107 6.71 -8.88 -0.45
C SER A 107 7.40 -7.89 -1.41
N VAL A 108 7.77 -8.35 -2.61
CA VAL A 108 8.32 -7.47 -3.66
C VAL A 108 7.25 -6.52 -4.19
N LEU A 109 6.05 -7.03 -4.47
CA LEU A 109 4.92 -6.18 -4.89
C LEU A 109 4.58 -5.14 -3.83
N GLY A 110 4.54 -5.55 -2.57
CA GLY A 110 4.31 -4.64 -1.44
C GLY A 110 5.34 -3.53 -1.35
N LEU A 111 6.62 -3.84 -1.50
CA LEU A 111 7.71 -2.85 -1.53
C LEU A 111 7.51 -1.85 -2.67
N ILE A 112 7.23 -2.32 -3.89
CA ILE A 112 6.98 -1.46 -5.05
C ILE A 112 5.78 -0.54 -4.79
N VAL A 113 4.69 -1.09 -4.27
CA VAL A 113 3.49 -0.33 -3.94
C VAL A 113 3.78 0.75 -2.89
N LEU A 114 4.53 0.44 -1.83
CA LEU A 114 4.91 1.41 -0.80
C LEU A 114 5.76 2.54 -1.36
N ILE A 115 6.72 2.24 -2.24
CA ILE A 115 7.54 3.26 -2.92
C ILE A 115 6.64 4.18 -3.75
N PHE A 116 5.73 3.63 -4.56
CA PHE A 116 4.81 4.45 -5.35
C PHE A 116 3.85 5.27 -4.48
N GLN A 117 3.38 4.74 -3.37
CA GLN A 117 2.54 5.48 -2.43
C GLN A 117 3.29 6.64 -1.78
N ALA A 118 4.55 6.43 -1.39
CA ALA A 118 5.38 7.49 -0.83
C ALA A 118 5.64 8.59 -1.86
N LEU A 119 5.96 8.24 -3.11
CA LEU A 119 6.31 9.19 -4.16
C LEU A 119 5.12 9.92 -4.76
N LEU A 120 4.01 9.20 -5.03
CA LEU A 120 2.87 9.77 -5.75
C LEU A 120 1.78 10.33 -4.84
N LEU A 121 1.59 9.72 -3.68
CA LEU A 121 0.48 10.05 -2.78
C LEU A 121 0.94 10.73 -1.48
N ALA A 122 2.25 10.91 -1.30
CA ALA A 122 2.83 11.35 -0.02
C ALA A 122 2.32 10.52 1.18
N HIS A 123 2.09 9.22 0.96
CA HIS A 123 1.65 8.27 1.96
C HIS A 123 2.84 7.51 2.53
N GLY A 124 3.20 7.79 3.77
CA GLY A 124 4.36 7.21 4.44
C GLY A 124 5.68 7.91 4.07
N GLY A 125 6.77 7.47 4.70
CA GLY A 125 8.12 7.95 4.43
C GLY A 125 8.87 7.05 3.47
N LEU A 126 9.86 7.61 2.79
CA LEU A 126 10.79 6.87 1.91
C LEU A 126 11.93 6.22 2.71
N THR A 127 12.30 6.84 3.83
CA THR A 127 13.41 6.38 4.69
C THR A 127 12.93 5.73 5.99
N THR A 128 11.61 5.67 6.16
CA THR A 128 11.01 5.14 7.39
C THR A 128 10.35 3.80 7.16
#